data_a8cb61b4a79d30c9c821e5e4a6ae4c34
#
_entry.id   a8cb61b4a79d30c9c821e5e4a6ae4c34
#
_cell.length_a   1.000
_cell.length_b   1.000
_cell.length_c   1.000
_cell.angle_alpha   90.00
_cell.angle_beta   90.00
_cell.angle_gamma   90.00
#
_symmetry.space_group_name_H-M   'P 1'
#
loop_
_entity.id
_entity.type
_entity.pdbx_description
1 polymer ?
#
loop_
_entity_poly.entity_id
_entity_poly.type
_entity_poly.pdbx_seq_one_letter_code
_entity_poly.pdbx_strand_id
1 'polypeptide(L)'
;HKLAADTPEADLLALVEELNTDPNVHGILVQLPLPGHIDTDKVINAINPEKDVDGFHISNVGLLATGQKAMVPCTPLGCLMMLRDHLGRLSGLDAVVIGRSNIVGKPMAQLLLGDSCTVTIAHSRTKNLPEVVRRADIVVAAVGRPRMVPGEWIKNGATVIDVGINRIEAPEKGTNEDGSVKTRLVGDVDFDSAARRA
;
A
#
# COMPACT_ATOMS: atom_id res chain seq x y z
N HIS A 1 -12.73 12.85 14.27
CA HIS A 1 -13.90 13.41 13.59
C HIS A 1 -14.56 12.36 12.71
N LYS A 2 -15.86 12.13 12.85
CA LYS A 2 -16.66 11.26 11.98
C LYS A 2 -17.66 12.14 11.23
N LEU A 3 -17.43 12.29 9.94
CA LEU A 3 -18.28 13.10 9.05
C LEU A 3 -19.31 12.22 8.34
N ALA A 4 -20.42 12.84 7.92
CA ALA A 4 -21.43 12.18 7.10
C ALA A 4 -20.88 11.94 5.66
N ALA A 5 -21.41 10.91 4.98
CA ALA A 5 -20.90 10.53 3.65
C ALA A 5 -21.19 11.60 2.58
N ASP A 6 -22.14 12.49 2.82
CA ASP A 6 -22.54 13.62 1.96
C ASP A 6 -21.94 14.97 2.37
N THR A 7 -20.98 14.97 3.33
CA THR A 7 -20.30 16.19 3.76
C THR A 7 -19.67 16.90 2.57
N PRO A 8 -19.94 18.22 2.38
CA PRO A 8 -19.31 19.00 1.31
C PRO A 8 -17.77 19.03 1.43
N GLU A 9 -17.07 19.02 0.30
CA GLU A 9 -15.62 19.15 0.26
C GLU A 9 -15.11 20.39 1.02
N ALA A 10 -15.83 21.51 0.90
CA ALA A 10 -15.46 22.75 1.56
C ALA A 10 -15.43 22.62 3.09
N ASP A 11 -16.37 21.87 3.66
CA ASP A 11 -16.45 21.67 5.11
C ASP A 11 -15.31 20.77 5.61
N LEU A 12 -14.94 19.75 4.84
CA LEU A 12 -13.78 18.91 5.14
C LEU A 12 -12.48 19.72 5.07
N LEU A 13 -12.31 20.56 4.05
CA LEU A 13 -11.14 21.43 3.91
C LEU A 13 -11.06 22.46 5.05
N ALA A 14 -12.18 23.03 5.48
CA ALA A 14 -12.23 23.94 6.61
C ALA A 14 -11.80 23.25 7.92
N LEU A 15 -12.24 22.01 8.14
CA LEU A 15 -11.80 21.20 9.27
C LEU A 15 -10.31 20.89 9.21
N VAL A 16 -9.77 20.55 8.04
CA VAL A 16 -8.33 20.31 7.88
C VAL A 16 -7.53 21.55 8.21
N GLU A 17 -7.97 22.75 7.79
CA GLU A 17 -7.32 24.03 8.10
C GLU A 17 -7.38 24.35 9.62
N GLU A 18 -8.50 24.10 10.27
CA GLU A 18 -8.62 24.21 11.72
C GLU A 18 -7.58 23.33 12.44
N LEU A 19 -7.48 22.05 12.03
CA LEU A 19 -6.51 21.12 12.61
C LEU A 19 -5.05 21.47 12.27
N ASN A 20 -4.78 22.04 11.09
CA ASN A 20 -3.46 22.52 10.71
C ASN A 20 -2.96 23.62 11.68
N THR A 21 -3.86 24.52 12.06
CA THR A 21 -3.53 25.69 12.90
C THR A 21 -3.57 25.41 14.39
N ASP A 22 -4.22 24.33 14.85
CA ASP A 22 -4.27 23.96 16.27
C ASP A 22 -2.90 23.45 16.76
N PRO A 23 -2.26 24.12 17.72
CA PRO A 23 -0.97 23.71 18.28
C PRO A 23 -1.03 22.40 19.09
N ASN A 24 -2.21 21.96 19.50
CA ASN A 24 -2.41 20.70 20.22
C ASN A 24 -2.59 19.50 19.30
N VAL A 25 -2.75 19.73 17.99
CA VAL A 25 -2.83 18.66 16.98
C VAL A 25 -1.46 18.44 16.36
N HIS A 26 -0.88 17.26 16.62
CA HIS A 26 0.46 16.91 16.18
C HIS A 26 0.48 16.06 14.91
N GLY A 27 -0.66 15.52 14.52
CA GLY A 27 -0.78 14.71 13.30
C GLY A 27 -2.21 14.65 12.80
N ILE A 28 -2.37 14.62 11.49
CA ILE A 28 -3.65 14.57 10.79
C ILE A 28 -3.63 13.37 9.85
N LEU A 29 -4.68 12.55 9.93
CA LEU A 29 -4.95 11.44 9.03
C LEU A 29 -6.36 11.61 8.46
N VAL A 30 -6.48 11.59 7.14
CA VAL A 30 -7.75 11.54 6.44
C VAL A 30 -7.95 10.15 5.86
N GLN A 31 -8.92 9.41 6.41
CA GLN A 31 -9.17 8.03 6.02
C GLN A 31 -9.59 7.92 4.55
N LEU A 32 -8.83 7.16 3.79
CA LEU A 32 -9.15 6.86 2.39
C LEU A 32 -9.88 5.50 2.24
N PRO A 33 -10.73 5.33 1.21
CA PRO A 33 -11.06 6.29 0.16
C PRO A 33 -12.09 7.34 0.63
N LEU A 34 -12.03 8.54 0.04
CA LEU A 34 -13.05 9.57 0.22
C LEU A 34 -14.25 9.33 -0.71
N PRO A 35 -15.45 9.87 -0.39
CA PRO A 35 -16.59 9.87 -1.30
C PRO A 35 -16.24 10.52 -2.64
N GLY A 36 -16.86 10.04 -3.74
CA GLY A 36 -16.48 10.43 -5.11
C GLY A 36 -16.73 11.91 -5.50
N HIS A 37 -17.43 12.68 -4.65
CA HIS A 37 -17.62 14.12 -4.84
C HIS A 37 -16.51 14.97 -4.21
N ILE A 38 -15.57 14.35 -3.48
CA ILE A 38 -14.45 15.02 -2.83
C ILE A 38 -13.17 14.71 -3.60
N ASP A 39 -12.40 15.75 -3.95
CA ASP A 39 -11.08 15.61 -4.56
C ASP A 39 -10.06 15.19 -3.51
N THR A 40 -9.67 13.92 -3.56
CA THR A 40 -8.71 13.32 -2.63
C THR A 40 -7.35 14.03 -2.65
N ASP A 41 -6.84 14.36 -3.82
CA ASP A 41 -5.51 14.99 -3.95
C ASP A 41 -5.54 16.41 -3.36
N LYS A 42 -6.64 17.14 -3.53
CA LYS A 42 -6.82 18.46 -2.94
C LYS A 42 -6.85 18.40 -1.42
N VAL A 43 -7.59 17.44 -0.84
CA VAL A 43 -7.68 17.28 0.62
C VAL A 43 -6.32 16.87 1.21
N ILE A 44 -5.64 15.89 0.63
CA ILE A 44 -4.32 15.45 1.10
C ILE A 44 -3.31 16.60 1.05
N ASN A 45 -3.30 17.37 -0.04
CA ASN A 45 -2.38 18.51 -0.18
C ASN A 45 -2.78 19.76 0.62
N ALA A 46 -3.96 19.78 1.25
CA ALA A 46 -4.35 20.80 2.20
C ALA A 46 -3.81 20.53 3.63
N ILE A 47 -3.40 19.29 3.94
CA ILE A 47 -2.78 18.95 5.22
C ILE A 47 -1.41 19.62 5.31
N ASN A 48 -1.07 20.21 6.47
CA ASN A 48 0.30 20.67 6.69
C ASN A 48 1.27 19.48 6.59
N PRO A 49 2.29 19.52 5.70
CA PRO A 49 3.23 18.42 5.51
C PRO A 49 3.90 17.91 6.81
N GLU A 50 4.08 18.77 7.79
CA GLU A 50 4.65 18.39 9.09
C GLU A 50 3.66 17.61 9.98
N LYS A 51 2.34 17.71 9.68
CA LYS A 51 1.28 16.99 10.35
C LYS A 51 0.71 15.82 9.54
N ASP A 52 1.17 15.62 8.31
CA ASP A 52 0.77 14.51 7.43
C ASP A 52 1.40 13.20 7.89
N VAL A 53 0.72 12.50 8.80
CA VAL A 53 1.25 11.25 9.38
C VAL A 53 1.20 10.06 8.44
N ASP A 54 0.43 10.15 7.36
CA ASP A 54 0.37 9.11 6.31
C ASP A 54 1.48 9.27 5.26
N GLY A 55 2.13 10.44 5.18
CA GLY A 55 3.17 10.72 4.20
C GLY A 55 2.68 10.82 2.76
N PHE A 56 1.42 11.20 2.55
CA PHE A 56 0.80 11.28 1.22
C PHE A 56 0.88 12.67 0.59
N HIS A 57 1.14 13.71 1.39
CA HIS A 57 1.33 15.05 0.89
C HIS A 57 2.48 15.11 -0.12
N ILE A 58 2.32 15.87 -1.21
CA ILE A 58 3.30 15.95 -2.31
C ILE A 58 4.72 16.29 -1.83
N SER A 59 4.85 17.11 -0.79
CA SER A 59 6.16 17.44 -0.19
C SER A 59 6.82 16.20 0.42
N ASN A 60 6.09 15.39 1.20
CA ASN A 60 6.62 14.17 1.80
C ASN A 60 6.96 13.13 0.74
N VAL A 61 6.11 12.99 -0.29
CA VAL A 61 6.38 12.13 -1.44
C VAL A 61 7.64 12.55 -2.18
N GLY A 62 7.83 13.87 -2.39
CA GLY A 62 9.03 14.42 -3.02
C GLY A 62 10.30 14.19 -2.21
N LEU A 63 10.24 14.40 -0.89
CA LEU A 63 11.34 14.13 0.03
C LEU A 63 11.73 12.64 0.03
N LEU A 64 10.74 11.74 0.12
CA LEU A 64 10.97 10.30 0.04
C LEU A 64 11.63 9.90 -1.28
N ALA A 65 11.12 10.42 -2.40
CA ALA A 65 11.65 10.11 -3.74
C ALA A 65 13.10 10.58 -3.94
N THR A 66 13.52 11.63 -3.22
CA THR A 66 14.87 12.18 -3.26
C THR A 66 15.78 11.68 -2.14
N GLY A 67 15.32 10.72 -1.34
CA GLY A 67 16.09 10.11 -0.25
C GLY A 67 16.28 11.01 0.96
N GLN A 68 15.44 12.03 1.12
CA GLN A 68 15.46 12.94 2.25
C GLN A 68 14.54 12.45 3.38
N LYS A 69 14.74 12.99 4.59
CA LYS A 69 13.88 12.67 5.74
C LYS A 69 12.46 13.20 5.49
N ALA A 70 11.48 12.31 5.55
CA ALA A 70 10.07 12.59 5.31
C ALA A 70 9.19 11.78 6.27
N MET A 71 7.92 12.15 6.37
CA MET A 71 6.88 11.21 6.78
C MET A 71 6.71 10.18 5.68
N VAL A 72 6.71 8.90 6.05
CA VAL A 72 6.68 7.77 5.12
C VAL A 72 5.39 6.99 5.34
N PRO A 73 4.68 6.59 4.28
CA PRO A 73 3.48 5.77 4.42
C PRO A 73 3.72 4.52 5.27
N CYS A 74 2.86 4.31 6.28
CA CYS A 74 3.07 3.27 7.29
C CYS A 74 3.12 1.85 6.72
N THR A 75 2.26 1.52 5.75
CA THR A 75 2.23 0.18 5.15
C THR A 75 3.53 -0.15 4.41
N PRO A 76 4.04 0.67 3.48
CA PRO A 76 5.35 0.44 2.87
C PRO A 76 6.50 0.38 3.86
N LEU A 77 6.49 1.26 4.87
CA LEU A 77 7.53 1.25 5.90
C LEU A 77 7.51 -0.03 6.71
N GLY A 78 6.33 -0.49 7.13
CA GLY A 78 6.16 -1.77 7.83
C GLY A 78 6.63 -2.96 6.99
N CYS A 79 6.31 -2.97 5.69
CA CYS A 79 6.82 -3.99 4.76
C CYS A 79 8.36 -3.99 4.69
N LEU A 80 8.98 -2.81 4.58
CA LEU A 80 10.44 -2.68 4.58
C LEU A 80 11.05 -3.19 5.89
N MET A 81 10.45 -2.86 7.04
CA MET A 81 10.92 -3.33 8.34
C MET A 81 10.88 -4.86 8.43
N MET A 82 9.80 -5.51 7.99
CA MET A 82 9.70 -6.96 7.94
C MET A 82 10.75 -7.57 7.01
N LEU A 83 11.00 -6.98 5.85
CA LEU A 83 12.04 -7.45 4.92
C LEU A 83 13.44 -7.35 5.54
N ARG A 84 13.75 -6.25 6.21
CA ARG A 84 15.03 -6.06 6.91
C ARG A 84 15.21 -7.01 8.08
N ASP A 85 14.14 -7.26 8.84
CA ASP A 85 14.17 -8.21 9.96
C ASP A 85 14.41 -9.64 9.48
N HIS A 86 13.76 -10.04 8.39
CA HIS A 86 13.86 -11.40 7.85
C HIS A 86 15.15 -11.64 7.03
N LEU A 87 15.51 -10.72 6.14
CA LEU A 87 16.64 -10.88 5.20
C LEU A 87 17.93 -10.20 5.68
N GLY A 88 17.85 -9.32 6.66
CA GLY A 88 18.98 -8.50 7.10
C GLY A 88 19.35 -7.44 6.06
N ARG A 89 20.29 -7.74 5.18
CA ARG A 89 20.77 -6.81 4.14
C ARG A 89 20.00 -7.02 2.83
N LEU A 90 19.37 -5.95 2.32
CA LEU A 90 18.62 -5.97 1.05
C LEU A 90 19.44 -5.53 -0.16
N SER A 91 20.59 -4.89 0.05
CA SER A 91 21.43 -4.32 -1.01
C SER A 91 21.81 -5.35 -2.07
N GLY A 92 21.53 -5.03 -3.34
CA GLY A 92 21.82 -5.86 -4.50
C GLY A 92 20.74 -6.87 -4.86
N LEU A 93 19.66 -7.01 -4.06
CA LEU A 93 18.55 -7.88 -4.39
C LEU A 93 17.67 -7.29 -5.47
N ASP A 94 17.12 -8.14 -6.33
CA ASP A 94 16.11 -7.78 -7.31
C ASP A 94 14.72 -7.78 -6.64
N ALA A 95 14.05 -6.63 -6.64
CA ALA A 95 12.73 -6.46 -6.06
C ALA A 95 11.68 -6.10 -7.13
N VAL A 96 10.54 -6.75 -7.07
CA VAL A 96 9.37 -6.44 -7.91
C VAL A 96 8.21 -5.99 -7.03
N VAL A 97 7.72 -4.77 -7.29
CA VAL A 97 6.50 -4.24 -6.67
C VAL A 97 5.38 -4.34 -7.70
N ILE A 98 4.39 -5.20 -7.43
CA ILE A 98 3.20 -5.36 -8.26
C ILE A 98 2.13 -4.41 -7.73
N GLY A 99 1.93 -3.31 -8.43
CA GLY A 99 1.07 -2.18 -8.04
C GLY A 99 1.82 -0.86 -8.10
N ARG A 100 1.09 0.24 -8.38
CA ARG A 100 1.68 1.58 -8.50
C ARG A 100 0.80 2.67 -7.88
N SER A 101 0.09 2.34 -6.81
CA SER A 101 -0.68 3.32 -6.06
C SER A 101 0.24 4.34 -5.38
N ASN A 102 -0.28 5.56 -5.16
CA ASN A 102 0.46 6.59 -4.44
C ASN A 102 0.64 6.24 -2.95
N ILE A 103 -0.24 5.38 -2.41
CA ILE A 103 -0.25 5.03 -0.98
C ILE A 103 0.60 3.81 -0.63
N VAL A 104 0.89 2.91 -1.59
CA VAL A 104 1.68 1.68 -1.33
C VAL A 104 2.75 1.46 -2.40
N GLY A 105 2.36 1.26 -3.67
CA GLY A 105 3.29 0.76 -4.69
C GLY A 105 4.47 1.69 -4.96
N LYS A 106 4.21 2.98 -5.18
CA LYS A 106 5.27 3.97 -5.42
C LYS A 106 6.17 4.17 -4.19
N PRO A 107 5.63 4.44 -2.98
CA PRO A 107 6.48 4.59 -1.80
C PRO A 107 7.26 3.31 -1.45
N MET A 108 6.69 2.12 -1.63
CA MET A 108 7.41 0.87 -1.43
C MET A 108 8.62 0.75 -2.36
N ALA A 109 8.46 1.10 -3.64
CA ALA A 109 9.56 1.09 -4.60
C ALA A 109 10.68 2.08 -4.21
N GLN A 110 10.33 3.27 -3.73
CA GLN A 110 11.31 4.26 -3.25
C GLN A 110 12.08 3.76 -2.02
N LEU A 111 11.40 3.12 -1.08
CA LEU A 111 12.02 2.55 0.11
C LEU A 111 13.00 1.42 -0.25
N LEU A 112 12.62 0.51 -1.13
CA LEU A 112 13.50 -0.57 -1.61
C LEU A 112 14.71 -0.03 -2.39
N LEU A 113 14.49 1.01 -3.21
CA LEU A 113 15.58 1.71 -3.89
C LEU A 113 16.55 2.35 -2.89
N GLY A 114 16.03 2.96 -1.83
CA GLY A 114 16.82 3.51 -0.73
C GLY A 114 17.68 2.45 -0.03
N ASP A 115 17.24 1.21 0.03
CA ASP A 115 17.99 0.05 0.54
C ASP A 115 18.91 -0.59 -0.50
N SER A 116 19.11 0.09 -1.64
CA SER A 116 19.99 -0.36 -2.74
C SER A 116 19.52 -1.64 -3.43
N CYS A 117 18.21 -1.91 -3.46
CA CYS A 117 17.64 -2.93 -4.32
C CYS A 117 17.59 -2.46 -5.79
N THR A 118 17.64 -3.39 -6.73
CA THR A 118 17.22 -3.16 -8.11
C THR A 118 15.70 -3.30 -8.16
N VAL A 119 14.97 -2.22 -8.45
CA VAL A 119 13.51 -2.22 -8.30
C VAL A 119 12.79 -2.16 -9.64
N THR A 120 11.84 -3.07 -9.82
CA THR A 120 10.90 -3.07 -10.94
C THR A 120 9.49 -2.80 -10.42
N ILE A 121 8.81 -1.78 -10.95
CA ILE A 121 7.38 -1.55 -10.69
C ILE A 121 6.57 -2.18 -11.83
N ALA A 122 5.74 -3.16 -11.49
CA ALA A 122 4.83 -3.83 -12.41
C ALA A 122 3.38 -3.37 -12.21
N HIS A 123 2.59 -3.38 -13.26
CA HIS A 123 1.21 -2.91 -13.24
C HIS A 123 0.37 -3.59 -14.33
N SER A 124 -0.92 -3.26 -14.42
CA SER A 124 -1.89 -3.89 -15.36
C SER A 124 -1.51 -3.82 -16.85
N ARG A 125 -0.56 -2.96 -17.23
CA ARG A 125 -0.05 -2.86 -18.61
C ARG A 125 1.34 -3.48 -18.78
N THR A 126 1.89 -4.13 -17.75
CA THR A 126 3.19 -4.81 -17.82
C THR A 126 3.04 -6.07 -18.71
N LYS A 127 3.88 -6.17 -19.70
CA LYS A 127 3.95 -7.36 -20.58
C LYS A 127 4.70 -8.48 -19.85
N ASN A 128 4.24 -9.72 -20.04
CA ASN A 128 4.89 -10.91 -19.48
C ASN A 128 5.14 -10.80 -17.95
N LEU A 129 4.13 -10.35 -17.20
CA LEU A 129 4.23 -10.18 -15.74
C LEU A 129 4.81 -11.42 -15.03
N PRO A 130 4.45 -12.67 -15.38
CA PRO A 130 5.06 -13.86 -14.78
C PRO A 130 6.58 -13.88 -14.87
N GLU A 131 7.16 -13.52 -16.02
CA GLU A 131 8.62 -13.50 -16.22
C GLU A 131 9.30 -12.39 -15.41
N VAL A 132 8.63 -11.25 -15.25
CA VAL A 132 9.13 -10.15 -14.43
C VAL A 132 9.21 -10.59 -12.96
N VAL A 133 8.17 -11.28 -12.47
CA VAL A 133 8.10 -11.74 -11.07
C VAL A 133 9.11 -12.87 -10.80
N ARG A 134 9.28 -13.83 -11.74
CA ARG A 134 10.19 -14.98 -11.54
C ARG A 134 11.65 -14.62 -11.32
N ARG A 135 12.08 -13.43 -11.68
CA ARG A 135 13.47 -12.99 -11.50
C ARG A 135 13.72 -12.37 -10.14
N ALA A 136 12.66 -11.99 -9.42
CA ALA A 136 12.76 -11.23 -8.20
C ALA A 136 13.13 -12.09 -6.99
N ASP A 137 14.04 -11.57 -6.16
CA ASP A 137 14.36 -12.08 -4.83
C ASP A 137 13.31 -11.62 -3.81
N ILE A 138 12.73 -10.44 -4.05
CA ILE A 138 11.66 -9.84 -3.25
C ILE A 138 10.47 -9.54 -4.15
N VAL A 139 9.28 -10.01 -3.76
CA VAL A 139 8.01 -9.71 -4.43
C VAL A 139 7.08 -9.01 -3.45
N VAL A 140 6.61 -7.81 -3.79
CA VAL A 140 5.59 -7.10 -3.02
C VAL A 140 4.32 -7.01 -3.88
N ALA A 141 3.25 -7.69 -3.46
CA ALA A 141 1.95 -7.68 -4.15
C ALA A 141 1.01 -6.65 -3.50
N ALA A 142 0.59 -5.64 -4.26
CA ALA A 142 -0.25 -4.54 -3.79
C ALA A 142 -1.20 -4.05 -4.90
N VAL A 143 -2.06 -4.95 -5.40
CA VAL A 143 -2.96 -4.71 -6.54
C VAL A 143 -4.44 -4.74 -6.19
N GLY A 144 -4.81 -5.23 -4.98
CA GLY A 144 -6.20 -5.37 -4.56
C GLY A 144 -6.98 -6.39 -5.39
N ARG A 145 -6.33 -7.46 -5.84
CA ARG A 145 -6.93 -8.54 -6.62
C ARG A 145 -6.70 -9.89 -5.95
N PRO A 146 -7.77 -10.58 -5.50
CA PRO A 146 -7.63 -11.81 -4.74
C PRO A 146 -6.86 -12.88 -5.53
N ARG A 147 -5.78 -13.40 -4.93
CA ARG A 147 -4.96 -14.52 -5.43
C ARG A 147 -4.42 -14.35 -6.85
N MET A 148 -4.19 -13.10 -7.28
CA MET A 148 -3.72 -12.82 -8.64
C MET A 148 -2.32 -13.35 -8.90
N VAL A 149 -1.47 -13.45 -7.86
CA VAL A 149 -0.08 -13.90 -7.97
C VAL A 149 0.03 -15.36 -7.53
N PRO A 150 0.08 -16.33 -8.45
CA PRO A 150 0.23 -17.73 -8.11
C PRO A 150 1.69 -18.08 -7.81
N GLY A 151 1.91 -19.17 -7.06
CA GLY A 151 3.24 -19.63 -6.67
C GLY A 151 4.17 -19.91 -7.85
N GLU A 152 3.65 -20.33 -9.02
CA GLU A 152 4.46 -20.58 -10.21
C GLU A 152 5.18 -19.34 -10.78
N TRP A 153 4.74 -18.14 -10.38
CA TRP A 153 5.46 -16.90 -10.72
C TRP A 153 6.58 -16.60 -9.73
N ILE A 154 6.59 -17.23 -8.56
CA ILE A 154 7.56 -16.94 -7.51
C ILE A 154 8.85 -17.75 -7.76
N LYS A 155 10.00 -17.08 -7.73
CA LYS A 155 11.32 -17.70 -7.71
C LYS A 155 11.48 -18.54 -6.43
N ASN A 156 12.07 -19.72 -6.52
CA ASN A 156 12.33 -20.53 -5.35
C ASN A 156 13.24 -19.78 -4.36
N GLY A 157 12.81 -19.69 -3.11
CA GLY A 157 13.50 -18.97 -2.05
C GLY A 157 13.34 -17.44 -2.09
N ALA A 158 12.44 -16.91 -2.91
CA ALA A 158 12.10 -15.49 -2.87
C ALA A 158 11.26 -15.13 -1.65
N THR A 159 11.45 -13.93 -1.12
CA THR A 159 10.60 -13.40 -0.04
C THR A 159 9.42 -12.66 -0.63
N VAL A 160 8.21 -12.98 -0.17
CA VAL A 160 6.96 -12.42 -0.68
C VAL A 160 6.25 -11.62 0.41
N ILE A 161 5.96 -10.36 0.15
CA ILE A 161 5.08 -9.51 0.95
C ILE A 161 3.74 -9.38 0.24
N ASP A 162 2.69 -9.83 0.86
CA ASP A 162 1.31 -9.69 0.38
C ASP A 162 0.61 -8.56 1.14
N VAL A 163 0.37 -7.45 0.46
CA VAL A 163 -0.33 -6.28 1.02
C VAL A 163 -1.84 -6.35 0.79
N GLY A 164 -2.28 -7.31 -0.02
CA GLY A 164 -3.68 -7.46 -0.42
C GLY A 164 -4.60 -7.76 0.77
N ILE A 165 -5.72 -7.03 0.84
CA ILE A 165 -6.81 -7.27 1.79
C ILE A 165 -8.10 -7.36 0.99
N ASN A 166 -8.42 -8.57 0.52
CA ASN A 166 -9.58 -8.80 -0.32
C ASN A 166 -10.62 -9.64 0.43
N ARG A 167 -11.90 -9.25 0.35
CA ARG A 167 -13.01 -10.05 0.83
C ARG A 167 -13.59 -10.85 -0.33
N ILE A 168 -13.62 -12.17 -0.19
CA ILE A 168 -14.26 -13.07 -1.15
C ILE A 168 -15.37 -13.85 -0.44
N GLU A 169 -16.38 -14.25 -1.18
CA GLU A 169 -17.43 -15.13 -0.65
C GLU A 169 -16.84 -16.45 -0.15
N ALA A 170 -17.40 -16.95 0.93
CA ALA A 170 -17.01 -18.19 1.58
C ALA A 170 -18.27 -19.01 1.93
N PRO A 171 -18.92 -19.61 0.92
CA PRO A 171 -20.18 -20.36 1.11
C PRO A 171 -20.06 -21.49 2.14
N GLU A 172 -18.87 -22.06 2.29
CA GLU A 172 -18.54 -23.08 3.28
C GLU A 172 -18.70 -22.59 4.74
N LYS A 173 -18.71 -21.27 4.96
CA LYS A 173 -18.94 -20.65 6.28
C LYS A 173 -20.40 -20.36 6.56
N GLY A 174 -21.30 -20.65 5.60
CA GLY A 174 -22.73 -20.40 5.69
C GLY A 174 -23.10 -18.93 5.37
N THR A 175 -24.27 -18.54 5.86
CA THR A 175 -24.84 -17.19 5.64
C THR A 175 -24.85 -16.36 6.91
N ASN A 176 -24.90 -15.04 6.75
CA ASN A 176 -25.14 -14.07 7.81
C ASN A 176 -26.65 -14.04 8.17
N GLU A 177 -27.02 -13.33 9.23
CA GLU A 177 -28.40 -13.16 9.67
C GLU A 177 -29.29 -12.46 8.62
N ASP A 178 -28.70 -11.60 7.78
CA ASP A 178 -29.35 -10.90 6.68
C ASP A 178 -29.48 -11.73 5.39
N GLY A 179 -29.08 -13.02 5.43
CA GLY A 179 -29.13 -13.94 4.29
C GLY A 179 -27.96 -13.82 3.31
N SER A 180 -27.05 -12.86 3.48
CA SER A 180 -25.86 -12.73 2.65
C SER A 180 -24.84 -13.83 2.91
N VAL A 181 -24.08 -14.25 1.89
CA VAL A 181 -23.01 -15.23 2.03
C VAL A 181 -21.89 -14.67 2.91
N LYS A 182 -21.42 -15.46 3.88
CA LYS A 182 -20.26 -15.08 4.68
C LYS A 182 -19.03 -14.93 3.81
N THR A 183 -18.13 -14.04 4.21
CA THR A 183 -16.89 -13.77 3.48
C THR A 183 -15.67 -14.22 4.27
N ARG A 184 -14.54 -14.38 3.57
CA ARG A 184 -13.22 -14.52 4.15
C ARG A 184 -12.24 -13.53 3.56
N LEU A 185 -11.21 -13.19 4.31
CA LEU A 185 -10.10 -12.38 3.82
C LEU A 185 -9.09 -13.26 3.10
N VAL A 186 -8.61 -12.76 1.97
CA VAL A 186 -7.48 -13.32 1.22
C VAL A 186 -6.58 -12.18 0.74
N GLY A 187 -5.32 -12.50 0.51
CA GLY A 187 -4.38 -11.56 -0.09
C GLY A 187 -4.46 -11.49 -1.62
N ASP A 188 -3.51 -10.76 -2.20
CA ASP A 188 -3.28 -10.70 -3.64
C ASP A 188 -2.49 -11.91 -4.16
N VAL A 189 -1.82 -12.63 -3.25
CA VAL A 189 -1.04 -13.83 -3.54
C VAL A 189 -1.87 -15.07 -3.26
N ASP A 190 -1.75 -16.09 -4.10
CA ASP A 190 -2.23 -17.43 -3.76
C ASP A 190 -1.26 -18.06 -2.76
N PHE A 191 -1.56 -17.84 -1.47
CA PHE A 191 -0.69 -18.18 -0.35
C PHE A 191 -0.23 -19.64 -0.38
N ASP A 192 -1.17 -20.57 -0.57
CA ASP A 192 -0.88 -22.01 -0.50
C ASP A 192 0.11 -22.47 -1.57
N SER A 193 0.04 -21.89 -2.77
CA SER A 193 0.98 -22.18 -3.84
C SER A 193 2.31 -21.43 -3.69
N ALA A 194 2.26 -20.19 -3.22
CA ALA A 194 3.45 -19.37 -3.03
C ALA A 194 4.33 -19.86 -1.87
N ALA A 195 3.75 -20.22 -0.74
CA ALA A 195 4.46 -20.70 0.46
C ALA A 195 5.26 -22.00 0.24
N ARG A 196 5.01 -22.72 -0.86
CA ARG A 196 5.80 -23.89 -1.25
C ARG A 196 7.09 -23.53 -1.98
N ARG A 197 7.26 -22.27 -2.36
CA ARG A 197 8.39 -21.78 -3.17
C ARG A 197 9.15 -20.64 -2.50
N ALA A 198 8.45 -19.82 -1.73
CA ALA A 198 8.99 -18.69 -0.97
C ALA A 198 9.81 -19.14 0.24
#